data_4ff2a9f61eb89a4ad6df33675351f85d
#
_entry.id   4ff2a9f61eb89a4ad6df33675351f85d
#
_cell.length_a   1.000
_cell.length_b   1.000
_cell.length_c   1.000
_cell.angle_alpha   90.00
_cell.angle_beta   90.00
_cell.angle_gamma   90.00
#
_symmetry.space_group_name_H-M   'P 1'
#
loop_
_entity.id
_entity.type
_entity.pdbx_description
1 polymer ?
#
loop_
_entity_poly.entity_id
_entity_poly.type
_entity_poly.pdbx_seq_one_letter_code
_entity_poly.pdbx_strand_id
1 'polypeptide(L)'
;VPTLSDSPNIENTSKEIFYNESYTLKDKDNFKSLKVHSGGTLLIKPGEMAIGNIQLESGSKILFSEPGRETIIHLNGSTIWRSKTLNDNLELVAKGFKIIQHSSETMIVEGEWAGSIFAPNADLILGQSSKTLYGRFLGNNITVHQYATIYNVNFNPTIQHQIVMYEE
;
A
#
# COMPACT_ATOMS: atom_id res chain seq x y z
N VAL A 1 11.03 12.53 -16.37
CA VAL A 1 10.53 12.43 -14.98
C VAL A 1 9.06 12.05 -15.03
N PRO A 2 8.68 10.94 -14.37
CA PRO A 2 7.27 10.57 -14.32
C PRO A 2 6.47 11.70 -13.66
N THR A 3 5.42 12.16 -14.30
CA THR A 3 4.51 13.15 -13.73
C THR A 3 3.42 12.45 -12.93
N LEU A 4 3.01 13.08 -11.83
CA LEU A 4 1.83 12.62 -11.10
C LEU A 4 0.59 12.74 -11.99
N SER A 5 -0.22 11.70 -11.99
CA SER A 5 -1.59 11.80 -12.46
C SER A 5 -2.39 12.74 -11.55
N ASP A 6 -3.53 13.21 -12.01
CA ASP A 6 -4.39 14.05 -11.18
C ASP A 6 -4.79 13.30 -9.91
N SER A 7 -4.81 14.03 -8.79
CA SER A 7 -5.28 13.47 -7.52
C SER A 7 -6.76 13.14 -7.62
N PRO A 8 -7.17 11.93 -7.23
CA PRO A 8 -8.59 11.60 -7.20
C PRO A 8 -9.32 12.43 -6.15
N ASN A 9 -10.61 12.62 -6.36
CA ASN A 9 -11.46 13.28 -5.38
C ASN A 9 -11.63 12.37 -4.15
N ILE A 10 -11.33 12.89 -2.96
CA ILE A 10 -11.46 12.13 -1.71
C ILE A 10 -12.80 12.42 -1.07
N GLU A 11 -13.56 11.36 -0.77
CA GLU A 11 -14.83 11.45 -0.06
C GLU A 11 -14.63 11.80 1.42
N ASN A 12 -15.70 12.26 2.09
CA ASN A 12 -15.64 12.67 3.49
C ASN A 12 -16.09 11.55 4.45
N THR A 13 -15.82 10.30 4.10
CA THR A 13 -16.17 9.13 4.92
C THR A 13 -14.91 8.52 5.48
N SER A 14 -14.90 8.25 6.79
CA SER A 14 -13.77 7.59 7.46
C SER A 14 -14.12 6.15 7.81
N LYS A 15 -13.12 5.29 7.75
CA LYS A 15 -13.24 3.87 8.10
C LYS A 15 -12.26 3.54 9.21
N GLU A 16 -12.75 2.87 10.24
CA GLU A 16 -11.95 2.46 11.39
C GLU A 16 -12.22 0.99 11.69
N ILE A 17 -11.16 0.19 11.81
CA ILE A 17 -11.23 -1.26 12.06
C ILE A 17 -10.61 -1.52 13.42
N PHE A 18 -11.41 -2.09 14.32
CA PHE A 18 -11.01 -2.35 15.70
C PHE A 18 -10.51 -3.78 15.91
N TYR A 19 -10.10 -4.08 17.13
CA TYR A 19 -9.63 -5.41 17.54
C TYR A 19 -10.65 -6.50 17.15
N ASN A 20 -10.16 -7.58 16.55
CA ASN A 20 -10.96 -8.71 16.05
C ASN A 20 -11.93 -8.36 14.91
N GLU A 21 -11.87 -7.16 14.39
CA GLU A 21 -12.64 -6.81 13.20
C GLU A 21 -11.80 -6.99 11.92
N SER A 22 -12.48 -7.21 10.81
CA SER A 22 -11.89 -7.28 9.48
C SER A 22 -12.64 -6.38 8.52
N TYR A 23 -11.92 -5.79 7.59
CA TYR A 23 -12.51 -5.05 6.49
C TYR A 23 -11.83 -5.42 5.19
N THR A 24 -12.60 -5.53 4.11
CA THR A 24 -12.08 -5.77 2.77
C THR A 24 -12.06 -4.47 1.98
N LEU A 25 -10.86 -3.94 1.79
CA LEU A 25 -10.61 -2.80 0.92
C LEU A 25 -10.64 -3.30 -0.53
N LYS A 26 -11.42 -2.64 -1.38
CA LYS A 26 -11.72 -3.11 -2.73
C LYS A 26 -11.74 -1.97 -3.73
N ASP A 27 -11.81 -2.32 -4.99
CA ASP A 27 -11.87 -1.38 -6.10
C ASP A 27 -12.92 -0.29 -5.88
N LYS A 28 -12.52 0.96 -6.15
CA LYS A 28 -13.32 2.19 -6.01
C LYS A 28 -13.64 2.60 -4.56
N ASP A 29 -13.14 1.89 -3.56
CA ASP A 29 -13.24 2.39 -2.18
C ASP A 29 -12.58 3.76 -2.08
N ASN A 30 -13.24 4.66 -1.36
CA ASN A 30 -12.80 6.05 -1.20
C ASN A 30 -13.10 6.52 0.22
N PHE A 31 -12.04 6.81 0.98
CA PHE A 31 -12.16 7.23 2.36
C PHE A 31 -11.31 8.47 2.63
N LYS A 32 -11.83 9.37 3.48
CA LYS A 32 -11.06 10.47 4.03
C LYS A 32 -9.90 9.94 4.87
N SER A 33 -10.17 8.94 5.70
CA SER A 33 -9.15 8.28 6.51
C SER A 33 -9.49 6.81 6.70
N LEU A 34 -8.44 5.99 6.78
CA LEU A 34 -8.51 4.58 7.08
C LEU A 34 -7.59 4.31 8.25
N LYS A 35 -8.16 3.79 9.35
CA LYS A 35 -7.40 3.44 10.54
C LYS A 35 -7.65 1.98 10.91
N VAL A 36 -6.58 1.22 11.12
CA VAL A 36 -6.65 -0.15 11.61
C VAL A 36 -5.94 -0.22 12.95
N HIS A 37 -6.68 -0.55 13.98
CA HIS A 37 -6.17 -0.71 15.33
C HIS A 37 -5.45 -2.05 15.50
N SER A 38 -4.64 -2.16 16.54
CA SER A 38 -3.99 -3.41 16.92
C SER A 38 -5.04 -4.53 17.02
N GLY A 39 -4.74 -5.68 16.42
CA GLY A 39 -5.66 -6.83 16.36
C GLY A 39 -6.72 -6.74 15.26
N GLY A 40 -6.82 -5.63 14.55
CA GLY A 40 -7.65 -5.50 13.36
C GLY A 40 -6.95 -6.08 12.12
N THR A 41 -7.73 -6.50 11.14
CA THR A 41 -7.23 -7.07 9.89
C THR A 41 -7.81 -6.35 8.68
N LEU A 42 -6.94 -5.94 7.78
CA LEU A 42 -7.30 -5.34 6.51
C LEU A 42 -7.02 -6.34 5.38
N LEU A 43 -8.08 -6.77 4.70
CA LEU A 43 -7.96 -7.53 3.46
C LEU A 43 -7.93 -6.54 2.30
N ILE A 44 -6.99 -6.71 1.38
CA ILE A 44 -6.87 -5.82 0.23
C ILE A 44 -7.09 -6.64 -1.04
N LYS A 45 -8.11 -6.26 -1.79
CA LYS A 45 -8.41 -6.83 -3.11
C LYS A 45 -7.77 -6.01 -4.22
N PRO A 46 -7.55 -6.62 -5.39
CA PRO A 46 -7.12 -5.87 -6.56
C PRO A 46 -8.09 -4.74 -6.93
N GLY A 47 -7.55 -3.69 -7.51
CA GLY A 47 -8.32 -2.54 -7.94
C GLY A 47 -7.60 -1.23 -7.64
N GLU A 48 -8.33 -0.15 -7.74
CA GLU A 48 -7.82 1.19 -7.55
C GLU A 48 -8.69 1.92 -6.53
N MET A 49 -8.07 2.36 -5.44
CA MET A 49 -8.72 2.99 -4.30
C MET A 49 -8.14 4.39 -4.07
N ALA A 50 -8.90 5.23 -3.36
CA ALA A 50 -8.46 6.57 -2.98
C ALA A 50 -8.68 6.79 -1.48
N ILE A 51 -7.61 7.16 -0.78
CA ILE A 51 -7.64 7.34 0.67
C ILE A 51 -6.89 8.63 1.03
N GLY A 52 -7.46 9.44 1.91
CA GLY A 52 -6.80 10.65 2.40
C GLY A 52 -5.63 10.31 3.31
N ASN A 53 -5.92 9.77 4.49
CA ASN A 53 -4.90 9.37 5.46
C ASN A 53 -4.99 7.88 5.78
N ILE A 54 -3.86 7.24 5.96
CA ILE A 54 -3.77 5.83 6.38
C ILE A 54 -2.99 5.76 7.68
N GLN A 55 -3.58 5.10 8.68
CA GLN A 55 -2.91 4.78 9.94
C GLN A 55 -3.14 3.32 10.28
N LEU A 56 -2.10 2.51 10.11
CA LEU A 56 -2.11 1.10 10.48
C LEU A 56 -1.24 0.93 11.71
N GLU A 57 -1.85 0.59 12.84
CA GLU A 57 -1.14 0.47 14.11
C GLU A 57 -0.30 -0.81 14.17
N SER A 58 0.69 -0.79 15.05
CA SER A 58 1.45 -2.00 15.40
C SER A 58 0.49 -3.06 15.94
N GLY A 59 0.65 -4.31 15.51
CA GLY A 59 -0.26 -5.40 15.86
C GLY A 59 -1.47 -5.54 14.93
N SER A 60 -1.69 -4.61 14.01
CA SER A 60 -2.65 -4.81 12.91
C SER A 60 -2.04 -5.70 11.82
N LYS A 61 -2.90 -6.26 11.00
CA LYS A 61 -2.53 -7.24 9.97
C LYS A 61 -3.10 -6.87 8.63
N ILE A 62 -2.35 -7.17 7.58
CA ILE A 62 -2.78 -6.98 6.19
C ILE A 62 -2.65 -8.29 5.44
N LEU A 63 -3.62 -8.58 4.60
CA LEU A 63 -3.59 -9.72 3.68
C LEU A 63 -4.08 -9.27 2.30
N PHE A 64 -3.22 -9.44 1.30
CA PHE A 64 -3.61 -9.26 -0.10
C PHE A 64 -4.30 -10.53 -0.59
N SER A 65 -5.54 -10.43 -1.03
CA SER A 65 -6.34 -11.58 -1.43
C SER A 65 -5.85 -12.23 -2.72
N GLU A 66 -5.28 -11.43 -3.62
CA GLU A 66 -4.75 -11.89 -4.90
C GLU A 66 -3.39 -11.23 -5.14
N PRO A 67 -2.33 -11.72 -4.46
CA PRO A 67 -1.01 -11.10 -4.57
C PRO A 67 -0.49 -11.16 -6.01
N GLY A 68 0.13 -10.07 -6.44
CA GLY A 68 0.65 -9.93 -7.80
C GLY A 68 -0.32 -9.31 -8.80
N ARG A 69 -1.61 -9.23 -8.49
CA ARG A 69 -2.59 -8.51 -9.31
C ARG A 69 -2.55 -7.02 -9.01
N GLU A 70 -2.86 -6.21 -10.01
CA GLU A 70 -2.77 -4.75 -9.88
C GLU A 70 -3.66 -4.21 -8.77
N THR A 71 -3.01 -3.58 -7.80
CA THR A 71 -3.64 -2.93 -6.65
C THR A 71 -2.97 -1.58 -6.46
N ILE A 72 -3.72 -0.50 -6.63
CA ILE A 72 -3.20 0.86 -6.54
C ILE A 72 -4.00 1.61 -5.49
N ILE A 73 -3.30 2.21 -4.52
CA ILE A 73 -3.89 3.14 -3.57
C ILE A 73 -3.40 4.55 -3.91
N HIS A 74 -4.34 5.44 -4.25
CA HIS A 74 -4.07 6.86 -4.33
C HIS A 74 -4.20 7.47 -2.94
N LEU A 75 -3.14 8.11 -2.48
CA LEU A 75 -3.05 8.70 -1.15
C LEU A 75 -2.96 10.21 -1.29
N ASN A 76 -3.73 10.93 -0.47
CA ASN A 76 -3.70 12.40 -0.47
C ASN A 76 -3.57 12.95 0.95
N GLY A 77 -2.72 12.36 1.76
CA GLY A 77 -2.49 12.75 3.14
C GLY A 77 -1.36 11.96 3.76
N SER A 78 -1.31 11.91 5.08
CA SER A 78 -0.25 11.23 5.82
C SER A 78 -0.44 9.71 5.84
N THR A 79 0.68 9.01 5.99
CA THR A 79 0.68 7.55 6.16
C THR A 79 1.58 7.16 7.31
N ILE A 80 1.05 6.32 8.21
CA ILE A 80 1.82 5.57 9.20
C ILE A 80 1.46 4.11 9.01
N TRP A 81 2.43 3.30 8.57
CA TRP A 81 2.22 1.90 8.23
C TRP A 81 3.08 1.02 9.11
N ARG A 82 2.47 0.42 10.13
CA ARG A 82 3.14 -0.45 11.09
C ARG A 82 2.59 -1.87 11.08
N SER A 83 1.70 -2.18 10.15
CA SER A 83 1.07 -3.50 10.02
C SER A 83 2.06 -4.57 9.59
N LYS A 84 1.75 -5.80 9.98
CA LYS A 84 2.37 -7.00 9.43
C LYS A 84 1.60 -7.47 8.20
N THR A 85 2.30 -7.74 7.12
CA THR A 85 1.71 -8.37 5.93
C THR A 85 1.77 -9.89 6.09
N LEU A 86 0.60 -10.54 6.02
CA LEU A 86 0.47 -11.98 6.28
C LEU A 86 0.82 -12.88 5.10
N ASN A 87 0.91 -12.33 3.89
CA ASN A 87 1.27 -13.12 2.71
C ASN A 87 2.67 -13.71 2.84
N ASP A 88 2.84 -14.95 2.41
CA ASP A 88 4.14 -15.63 2.46
C ASP A 88 5.11 -15.10 1.40
N ASN A 89 4.61 -14.81 0.20
CA ASN A 89 5.43 -14.32 -0.90
C ASN A 89 5.33 -12.80 -1.04
N LEU A 90 6.16 -12.08 -0.30
CA LEU A 90 6.17 -10.62 -0.31
C LEU A 90 6.69 -10.03 -1.63
N GLU A 91 7.57 -10.73 -2.32
CA GLU A 91 8.03 -10.31 -3.64
C GLU A 91 6.87 -10.29 -4.64
N LEU A 92 6.01 -11.29 -4.62
CA LEU A 92 4.82 -11.34 -5.48
C LEU A 92 3.85 -10.22 -5.14
N VAL A 93 3.62 -9.95 -3.85
CA VAL A 93 2.80 -8.80 -3.42
C VAL A 93 3.37 -7.50 -3.98
N ALA A 94 4.68 -7.30 -3.87
CA ALA A 94 5.34 -6.08 -4.33
C ALA A 94 5.20 -5.87 -5.85
N LYS A 95 5.14 -6.92 -6.63
CA LYS A 95 4.93 -6.81 -8.08
C LYS A 95 3.57 -6.23 -8.45
N GLY A 96 2.56 -6.43 -7.60
CA GLY A 96 1.19 -6.00 -7.89
C GLY A 96 0.71 -4.77 -7.13
N PHE A 97 1.40 -4.35 -6.08
CA PHE A 97 0.95 -3.27 -5.20
C PHE A 97 1.76 -2.00 -5.36
N LYS A 98 1.05 -0.88 -5.42
CA LYS A 98 1.65 0.44 -5.55
C LYS A 98 0.83 1.49 -4.81
N ILE A 99 1.52 2.38 -4.09
CA ILE A 99 0.92 3.60 -3.55
C ILE A 99 1.42 4.78 -4.37
N ILE A 100 0.50 5.65 -4.78
CA ILE A 100 0.78 6.93 -5.39
C ILE A 100 0.40 8.01 -4.39
N GLN A 101 1.39 8.69 -3.82
CA GLN A 101 1.18 9.80 -2.89
C GLN A 101 1.09 11.11 -3.68
N HIS A 102 -0.07 11.72 -3.65
CA HIS A 102 -0.33 12.99 -4.36
C HIS A 102 -0.01 14.23 -3.52
N SER A 103 0.07 14.08 -2.20
CA SER A 103 0.35 15.21 -1.30
C SER A 103 1.84 15.29 -0.94
N SER A 104 2.18 16.33 -0.19
CA SER A 104 3.52 16.49 0.39
C SER A 104 3.65 15.91 1.79
N GLU A 105 2.61 15.25 2.30
CA GLU A 105 2.61 14.68 3.63
C GLU A 105 3.56 13.48 3.74
N THR A 106 4.31 13.43 4.83
CA THR A 106 5.30 12.37 5.07
C THR A 106 4.65 11.00 5.18
N MET A 107 5.33 10.02 4.59
CA MET A 107 4.97 8.60 4.71
C MET A 107 5.98 7.88 5.60
N ILE A 108 5.48 7.24 6.65
CA ILE A 108 6.28 6.44 7.58
C ILE A 108 5.92 4.97 7.39
N VAL A 109 6.89 4.15 7.00
CA VAL A 109 6.71 2.71 6.79
C VAL A 109 7.64 1.97 7.74
N GLU A 110 7.08 1.40 8.79
CA GLU A 110 7.82 0.73 9.87
C GLU A 110 7.58 -0.79 9.89
N GLY A 111 6.53 -1.27 9.25
CA GLY A 111 6.22 -2.69 9.17
C GLY A 111 7.00 -3.40 8.05
N GLU A 112 6.80 -4.72 7.94
CA GLU A 112 7.22 -5.43 6.75
C GLU A 112 6.44 -4.87 5.56
N TRP A 113 7.16 -4.44 4.55
CA TRP A 113 6.55 -3.75 3.42
C TRP A 113 6.76 -4.52 2.12
N ALA A 114 5.71 -4.59 1.32
CA ALA A 114 5.78 -5.11 -0.04
C ALA A 114 4.95 -4.23 -0.98
N GLY A 115 5.61 -3.52 -1.88
CA GLY A 115 4.95 -2.62 -2.84
C GLY A 115 5.87 -1.50 -3.28
N SER A 116 5.47 -0.81 -4.34
CA SER A 116 6.15 0.40 -4.79
C SER A 116 5.49 1.63 -4.21
N ILE A 117 6.29 2.66 -3.94
CA ILE A 117 5.81 3.96 -3.49
C ILE A 117 6.31 5.01 -4.47
N PHE A 118 5.37 5.75 -5.06
CA PHE A 118 5.64 6.89 -5.91
C PHE A 118 5.13 8.15 -5.21
N ALA A 119 6.06 8.91 -4.63
CA ALA A 119 5.74 10.05 -3.77
C ALA A 119 6.69 11.23 -4.07
N PRO A 120 6.62 11.82 -5.27
CA PRO A 120 7.63 12.78 -5.72
C PRO A 120 7.69 14.06 -4.87
N ASN A 121 6.61 14.40 -4.16
CA ASN A 121 6.52 15.62 -3.35
C ASN A 121 6.59 15.33 -1.84
N ALA A 122 6.67 14.07 -1.42
CA ALA A 122 6.64 13.70 -0.02
C ALA A 122 7.96 13.07 0.44
N ASP A 123 8.25 13.21 1.71
CA ASP A 123 9.37 12.52 2.33
C ASP A 123 8.94 11.10 2.74
N LEU A 124 9.83 10.15 2.51
CA LEU A 124 9.64 8.75 2.88
C LEU A 124 10.60 8.40 4.02
N ILE A 125 10.06 7.83 5.10
CA ILE A 125 10.84 7.30 6.22
C ILE A 125 10.59 5.80 6.26
N LEU A 126 11.62 5.00 5.95
CA LEU A 126 11.49 3.58 5.70
C LEU A 126 12.27 2.74 6.70
N GLY A 127 11.69 1.63 7.13
CA GLY A 127 12.42 0.53 7.73
C GLY A 127 12.82 0.71 9.18
N GLN A 128 12.10 1.51 9.96
CA GLN A 128 12.35 1.59 11.40
C GLN A 128 12.24 0.21 12.04
N SER A 129 13.13 -0.11 12.98
CA SER A 129 13.22 -1.38 13.69
C SER A 129 13.66 -2.57 12.81
N SER A 130 14.64 -2.35 11.94
CA SER A 130 15.32 -3.41 11.17
C SER A 130 14.38 -4.23 10.27
N LYS A 131 13.49 -3.56 9.57
CA LYS A 131 12.50 -4.23 8.73
C LYS A 131 13.03 -4.53 7.33
N THR A 132 12.40 -5.50 6.71
CA THR A 132 12.63 -5.87 5.31
C THR A 132 11.55 -5.24 4.44
N LEU A 133 11.96 -4.57 3.36
CA LEU A 133 11.07 -3.91 2.43
C LEU A 133 11.31 -4.45 1.02
N TYR A 134 10.23 -4.80 0.35
CA TYR A 134 10.25 -5.24 -1.05
C TYR A 134 9.57 -4.18 -1.91
N GLY A 135 10.26 -3.66 -2.92
CA GLY A 135 9.66 -2.70 -3.84
C GLY A 135 10.64 -1.70 -4.42
N ARG A 136 10.09 -0.67 -5.01
CA ARG A 136 10.84 0.51 -5.49
C ARG A 136 10.23 1.76 -4.88
N PHE A 137 11.09 2.68 -4.51
CA PHE A 137 10.70 3.85 -3.75
C PHE A 137 11.20 5.11 -4.43
N LEU A 138 10.28 6.04 -4.70
CA LEU A 138 10.60 7.37 -5.16
C LEU A 138 9.95 8.37 -4.21
N GLY A 139 10.74 9.23 -3.61
CA GLY A 139 10.30 10.28 -2.70
C GLY A 139 11.07 11.58 -2.95
N ASN A 140 10.58 12.67 -2.36
CA ASN A 140 11.32 13.94 -2.35
C ASN A 140 12.63 13.77 -1.58
N ASN A 141 12.55 13.24 -0.35
CA ASN A 141 13.68 12.75 0.43
C ASN A 141 13.34 11.36 0.93
N ILE A 142 14.34 10.49 0.98
CA ILE A 142 14.18 9.13 1.49
C ILE A 142 15.17 8.92 2.63
N THR A 143 14.63 8.59 3.81
CA THR A 143 15.40 8.18 4.97
C THR A 143 15.20 6.68 5.16
N VAL A 144 16.28 5.92 5.13
CA VAL A 144 16.26 4.48 5.42
C VAL A 144 16.92 4.27 6.77
N HIS A 145 16.20 3.67 7.70
CA HIS A 145 16.72 3.40 9.04
C HIS A 145 17.82 2.34 9.01
N GLN A 146 18.70 2.45 9.99
CA GLN A 146 19.79 1.51 10.19
C GLN A 146 19.27 0.07 10.26
N TYR A 147 19.96 -0.86 9.63
CA TYR A 147 19.64 -2.29 9.54
C TYR A 147 18.38 -2.64 8.73
N ALA A 148 17.74 -1.69 8.09
CA ALA A 148 16.70 -2.02 7.13
C ALA A 148 17.30 -2.65 5.87
N THR A 149 16.62 -3.64 5.31
CA THR A 149 17.02 -4.29 4.07
C THR A 149 15.97 -4.00 2.99
N ILE A 150 16.40 -3.50 1.86
CA ILE A 150 15.53 -3.22 0.73
C ILE A 150 15.87 -4.18 -0.42
N TYR A 151 14.85 -4.94 -0.86
CA TYR A 151 14.92 -5.74 -2.06
C TYR A 151 14.20 -4.99 -3.19
N ASN A 152 14.93 -4.72 -4.27
CA ASN A 152 14.40 -4.01 -5.42
C ASN A 152 13.44 -4.92 -6.21
N VAL A 153 12.17 -4.57 -6.21
CA VAL A 153 11.12 -5.28 -6.95
C VAL A 153 10.37 -4.27 -7.80
N ASN A 154 10.35 -4.48 -9.11
CA ASN A 154 9.60 -3.63 -10.02
C ASN A 154 8.10 -3.89 -9.90
N PHE A 155 7.31 -2.82 -9.93
CA PHE A 155 5.88 -2.93 -10.10
C PHE A 155 5.61 -3.47 -11.52
N ASN A 156 5.17 -4.71 -11.57
CA ASN A 156 4.87 -5.44 -12.80
C ASN A 156 3.73 -6.42 -12.52
N PRO A 157 2.49 -5.90 -12.41
CA PRO A 157 1.35 -6.72 -12.02
C PRO A 157 1.05 -7.80 -13.05
N THR A 158 0.61 -8.95 -12.55
CA THR A 158 0.10 -10.00 -13.40
C THR A 158 -1.20 -9.55 -14.04
N ILE A 159 -1.23 -9.51 -15.36
CA ILE A 159 -2.44 -9.27 -16.14
C ILE A 159 -3.19 -10.60 -16.23
N GLN A 160 -4.43 -10.59 -15.73
CA GLN A 160 -5.30 -11.72 -15.98
C GLN A 160 -5.66 -11.72 -17.48
N HIS A 161 -5.02 -12.61 -18.23
CA HIS A 161 -5.47 -12.88 -19.59
C HIS A 161 -6.85 -13.50 -19.50
N GLN A 162 -7.85 -12.83 -20.07
CA GLN A 162 -9.09 -13.51 -20.39
C GLN A 162 -8.73 -14.65 -21.35
N ILE A 163 -8.91 -15.87 -20.88
CA ILE A 163 -8.84 -17.01 -21.77
C ILE A 163 -10.07 -16.90 -22.65
N VAL A 164 -9.87 -16.40 -23.87
CA VAL A 164 -10.90 -16.50 -24.89
C VAL A 164 -10.91 -17.95 -25.34
N MET A 165 -11.86 -18.71 -24.82
CA MET A 165 -12.11 -20.05 -25.33
C MET A 165 -12.74 -19.91 -26.71
N TYR A 166 -11.94 -20.20 -27.74
CA TYR A 166 -12.50 -20.38 -29.07
C TYR A 166 -13.19 -21.74 -29.06
N GLU A 167 -14.50 -21.72 -29.13
CA GLU A 167 -15.24 -22.93 -29.52
C GLU A 167 -14.95 -23.23 -30.98
N GLU A 168 -14.38 -24.37 -31.24
CA GLU A 168 -14.31 -24.90 -32.59
C GLU A 168 -15.69 -25.42 -33.03
#